data_eaaba054a7c37f55cd852d4e80bb1483
#
_entry.id   eaaba054a7c37f55cd852d4e80bb1483
#
_cell.length_a   1.000
_cell.length_b   1.000
_cell.length_c   1.000
_cell.angle_alpha   90.00
_cell.angle_beta   90.00
_cell.angle_gamma   90.00
#
_symmetry.space_group_name_H-M   'P 1'
#
loop_
_entity.id
_entity.type
_entity.pdbx_description
1 polymer ?
#
loop_
_entity_poly.entity_id
_entity_poly.type
_entity_poly.pdbx_seq_one_letter_code
_entity_poly.pdbx_strand_id
1 'polypeptide(L)'
;MVTDNKVKVRGVGRTETEPLNCIDPDSFYVDWEANSAWSIQFTAHDDKSFAYSMLDAQASLFFDGQEYIIKQAEPDASGKVNTIDVVATHVYFELSRIRKYKTYIDPADVDKQTDVKVYGSTQNDNDNSGDDSGDDDDPNAQKTETTTTEGNTTTKTTVTKTDETKEDSDENQVEYHIEDVLKHWIDGNQLGFSYQVIGDFPTARLEELADGSGTDMLSKITEAWPNAIVYPDNKNIRVYAQDQFYKDYGNRLDYEYNTTEFKWTFDSTSLTNEVMCIGGKYSIETQVDTSTSGDDSHGSGGAGADKVVNDAKQYLGVPYVWGGAGGARGGDPHSGMDCSSFVSQVYKDMGINIPAYTVAMEPYGHEIDRSQVQTGDMGFYGSHGGSYHISMALNNSTMIYEPAPGQSCKTQSIDSYPPTWWERNDQMAAIVAGDSDSGSDTTSESSSSTSSEYYYFAPFMYRDEESIKKYGEYPAEPFEDGRFSDKNSMIEAAKTKIQPQPALSVEVTTYSHFKPIAGDMIHIMVKEQSICTNEAVVGFNWYPYSATNPTSVTLNSNSQNILDYQHSRQVALTDAINSVRQDAQKSIEASSQANQIGGDKKLFTWLKEYAG
;
A
#
# COMPACT_ATOMS: atom_id res chain seq x y z
N MET A 1 -16.88 22.77 -37.43
CA MET A 1 -16.45 21.94 -38.56
C MET A 1 -17.33 20.73 -38.56
N VAL A 2 -18.02 20.42 -39.66
CA VAL A 2 -18.74 19.15 -39.78
C VAL A 2 -17.66 18.09 -39.91
N THR A 3 -17.37 17.37 -38.88
CA THR A 3 -16.47 16.21 -38.91
C THR A 3 -17.12 15.19 -39.84
N ASP A 4 -16.38 14.74 -40.87
CA ASP A 4 -16.79 13.68 -41.79
C ASP A 4 -16.84 12.37 -40.95
N ASN A 5 -17.98 12.08 -40.36
CA ASN A 5 -18.20 10.94 -39.48
C ASN A 5 -18.28 9.60 -40.26
N LYS A 6 -17.64 9.50 -41.43
CA LYS A 6 -17.61 8.27 -42.22
C LYS A 6 -16.40 7.43 -41.83
N VAL A 7 -16.65 6.16 -41.60
CA VAL A 7 -15.56 5.19 -41.43
C VAL A 7 -14.80 5.03 -42.74
N LYS A 8 -13.48 5.05 -42.67
CA LYS A 8 -12.59 4.75 -43.81
C LYS A 8 -11.73 3.54 -43.46
N VAL A 9 -11.42 2.74 -44.45
CA VAL A 9 -10.53 1.58 -44.31
C VAL A 9 -9.28 1.74 -45.15
N ARG A 10 -8.14 1.29 -44.64
CA ARG A 10 -6.88 1.16 -45.34
C ARG A 10 -6.39 -0.29 -45.22
N GLY A 11 -6.34 -1.02 -46.31
CA GLY A 11 -5.88 -2.39 -46.34
C GLY A 11 -4.40 -2.54 -45.96
N VAL A 12 -4.02 -3.72 -45.49
CA VAL A 12 -2.64 -4.04 -45.11
C VAL A 12 -1.67 -3.76 -46.28
N GLY A 13 -0.57 -3.04 -45.99
CA GLY A 13 0.45 -2.66 -46.97
C GLY A 13 0.02 -1.59 -47.95
N ARG A 14 -1.14 -0.96 -47.81
CA ARG A 14 -1.64 0.12 -48.64
C ARG A 14 -1.42 1.50 -48.01
N THR A 15 -1.38 2.54 -48.84
CA THR A 15 -1.25 3.94 -48.40
C THR A 15 -2.57 4.70 -48.50
N GLU A 16 -3.47 4.28 -49.39
CA GLU A 16 -4.74 4.94 -49.68
C GLU A 16 -5.85 4.42 -48.80
N THR A 17 -6.80 5.30 -48.44
CA THR A 17 -7.98 4.98 -47.63
C THR A 17 -9.22 5.03 -48.51
N GLU A 18 -10.15 4.10 -48.32
CA GLU A 18 -11.45 4.04 -48.97
C GLU A 18 -12.60 4.22 -47.95
N PRO A 19 -13.67 4.94 -48.29
CA PRO A 19 -14.84 5.05 -47.43
C PRO A 19 -15.58 3.71 -47.39
N LEU A 20 -15.93 3.29 -46.16
CA LEU A 20 -16.65 2.05 -45.88
C LEU A 20 -18.14 2.35 -45.72
N ASN A 21 -18.95 2.00 -46.76
CA ASN A 21 -20.36 2.31 -46.78
C ASN A 21 -21.26 1.08 -46.48
N CYS A 22 -20.69 -0.09 -46.32
CA CYS A 22 -21.39 -1.38 -46.16
C CYS A 22 -21.61 -1.78 -44.71
N ILE A 23 -21.36 -0.87 -43.76
CA ILE A 23 -21.56 -1.12 -42.32
C ILE A 23 -23.08 -1.18 -42.01
N ASP A 24 -23.50 -2.16 -41.20
CA ASP A 24 -24.79 -2.15 -40.57
C ASP A 24 -24.82 -1.03 -39.49
N PRO A 25 -25.65 0.00 -39.66
CA PRO A 25 -25.69 1.14 -38.75
C PRO A 25 -26.01 0.78 -37.31
N ASP A 26 -26.82 -0.24 -37.08
CA ASP A 26 -27.26 -0.66 -35.75
C ASP A 26 -26.18 -1.52 -35.02
N SER A 27 -25.21 -2.08 -35.78
CA SER A 27 -24.12 -2.87 -35.23
C SER A 27 -22.91 -2.04 -34.84
N PHE A 28 -22.74 -0.81 -35.39
CA PHE A 28 -21.57 0.00 -35.17
C PHE A 28 -21.60 0.70 -33.83
N TYR A 29 -20.58 0.45 -33.01
CA TYR A 29 -20.38 1.20 -31.78
C TYR A 29 -18.90 1.41 -31.46
N VAL A 30 -18.64 2.45 -30.69
CA VAL A 30 -17.36 2.77 -30.08
C VAL A 30 -17.44 2.45 -28.59
N ASP A 31 -16.56 1.60 -28.13
CA ASP A 31 -16.37 1.29 -26.72
C ASP A 31 -15.11 2.01 -26.23
N TRP A 32 -15.25 2.81 -25.17
CA TRP A 32 -14.15 3.50 -24.53
C TRP A 32 -14.28 3.43 -23.03
N GLU A 33 -13.18 3.13 -22.35
CA GLU A 33 -13.05 3.15 -20.91
C GLU A 33 -11.65 3.69 -20.53
N ALA A 34 -11.59 4.60 -19.57
CA ALA A 34 -10.37 5.25 -19.14
C ALA A 34 -9.33 4.21 -18.67
N ASN A 35 -8.11 4.31 -19.20
CA ASN A 35 -6.97 3.43 -18.94
C ASN A 35 -7.20 1.93 -19.26
N SER A 36 -8.31 1.55 -19.88
CA SER A 36 -8.70 0.15 -20.07
C SER A 36 -9.01 -0.18 -21.54
N ALA A 37 -10.06 0.38 -22.13
CA ALA A 37 -10.54 -0.01 -23.42
C ALA A 37 -10.68 1.16 -24.39
N TRP A 38 -10.43 0.91 -25.68
CA TRP A 38 -10.81 1.79 -26.78
C TRP A 38 -10.90 0.97 -28.06
N SER A 39 -12.12 0.67 -28.48
CA SER A 39 -12.38 -0.18 -29.64
C SER A 39 -13.54 0.31 -30.50
N ILE A 40 -13.60 -0.19 -31.71
CA ILE A 40 -14.75 -0.10 -32.62
C ILE A 40 -15.18 -1.52 -32.96
N GLN A 41 -16.50 -1.74 -32.96
CA GLN A 41 -17.05 -3.01 -33.39
C GLN A 41 -18.22 -2.76 -34.35
N PHE A 42 -18.35 -3.59 -35.37
CA PHE A 42 -19.43 -3.54 -36.33
C PHE A 42 -19.52 -4.80 -37.20
N THR A 43 -20.71 -5.00 -37.83
CA THR A 43 -20.94 -5.95 -38.91
C THR A 43 -20.99 -5.18 -40.24
N ALA A 44 -20.32 -5.68 -41.26
CA ALA A 44 -20.40 -5.15 -42.62
C ALA A 44 -21.00 -6.18 -43.58
N HIS A 45 -21.79 -5.71 -44.52
CA HIS A 45 -22.39 -6.54 -45.56
C HIS A 45 -21.55 -6.52 -46.84
N ASP A 46 -21.37 -7.66 -47.48
CA ASP A 46 -20.62 -7.77 -48.73
C ASP A 46 -21.37 -7.07 -49.88
N ASP A 47 -21.00 -5.81 -50.10
CA ASP A 47 -21.49 -4.98 -51.20
C ASP A 47 -20.66 -5.09 -52.48
N LYS A 48 -19.68 -6.01 -52.49
CA LYS A 48 -18.69 -6.19 -53.53
C LYS A 48 -17.77 -4.97 -53.76
N SER A 49 -17.72 -4.04 -52.82
CA SER A 49 -16.86 -2.88 -52.90
C SER A 49 -15.38 -3.27 -52.62
N PHE A 50 -14.48 -2.41 -53.11
CA PHE A 50 -13.08 -2.55 -52.81
C PHE A 50 -12.79 -2.32 -51.33
N ALA A 51 -13.53 -1.41 -50.69
CA ALA A 51 -13.47 -1.17 -49.25
C ALA A 51 -13.78 -2.41 -48.42
N TYR A 52 -14.86 -3.13 -48.77
CA TYR A 52 -15.22 -4.40 -48.10
C TYR A 52 -14.08 -5.43 -48.19
N SER A 53 -13.46 -5.54 -49.37
CA SER A 53 -12.34 -6.50 -49.58
C SER A 53 -11.06 -6.18 -48.80
N MET A 54 -10.98 -5.00 -48.16
CA MET A 54 -9.86 -4.59 -47.31
C MET A 54 -10.10 -4.87 -45.83
N LEU A 55 -11.28 -5.36 -45.44
CA LEU A 55 -11.58 -5.73 -44.07
C LEU A 55 -10.89 -7.06 -43.71
N ASP A 56 -9.66 -6.93 -43.23
CA ASP A 56 -8.82 -8.06 -42.83
C ASP A 56 -8.04 -7.71 -41.56
N ALA A 57 -7.58 -8.72 -40.86
CA ALA A 57 -6.74 -8.52 -39.68
C ALA A 57 -5.52 -7.63 -39.98
N GLN A 58 -5.19 -6.71 -39.09
CA GLN A 58 -4.13 -5.70 -39.21
C GLN A 58 -4.41 -4.59 -40.25
N ALA A 59 -5.55 -4.52 -40.92
CA ALA A 59 -5.97 -3.33 -41.66
C ALA A 59 -6.32 -2.18 -40.69
N SER A 60 -6.19 -0.94 -41.17
CA SER A 60 -6.52 0.26 -40.39
C SER A 60 -7.92 0.77 -40.70
N LEU A 61 -8.66 1.14 -39.66
CA LEU A 61 -9.90 1.90 -39.74
C LEU A 61 -9.68 3.31 -39.23
N PHE A 62 -10.33 4.29 -39.83
CA PHE A 62 -10.28 5.69 -39.42
C PHE A 62 -11.70 6.16 -39.10
N PHE A 63 -11.91 6.61 -37.87
CA PHE A 63 -13.19 7.14 -37.41
C PHE A 63 -12.99 8.24 -36.37
N ASP A 64 -13.77 9.31 -36.47
CA ASP A 64 -13.73 10.47 -35.54
C ASP A 64 -12.32 11.03 -35.29
N GLY A 65 -11.46 11.01 -36.33
CA GLY A 65 -10.08 11.51 -36.28
C GLY A 65 -9.05 10.54 -35.68
N GLN A 66 -9.48 9.35 -35.29
CA GLN A 66 -8.62 8.34 -34.67
C GLN A 66 -8.42 7.13 -35.60
N GLU A 67 -7.25 6.49 -35.50
CA GLU A 67 -6.91 5.27 -36.21
C GLU A 67 -7.12 4.05 -35.29
N TYR A 68 -7.74 3.01 -35.84
CA TYR A 68 -7.95 1.72 -35.18
C TYR A 68 -7.39 0.60 -36.03
N ILE A 69 -6.87 -0.45 -35.41
CA ILE A 69 -6.31 -1.61 -36.07
C ILE A 69 -7.26 -2.80 -35.91
N ILE A 70 -7.69 -3.41 -37.01
CA ILE A 70 -8.55 -4.59 -36.97
C ILE A 70 -7.80 -5.74 -36.33
N LYS A 71 -8.33 -6.27 -35.22
CA LYS A 71 -7.81 -7.42 -34.52
C LYS A 71 -8.52 -8.70 -34.86
N GLN A 72 -9.83 -8.59 -35.09
CA GLN A 72 -10.67 -9.72 -35.51
C GLN A 72 -11.50 -9.30 -36.72
N ALA A 73 -11.54 -10.17 -37.70
CA ALA A 73 -12.35 -10.05 -38.89
C ALA A 73 -12.94 -11.45 -39.16
N GLU A 74 -14.24 -11.64 -38.87
CA GLU A 74 -14.90 -12.94 -38.90
C GLU A 74 -15.92 -12.98 -40.04
N PRO A 75 -15.57 -13.47 -41.23
CA PRO A 75 -16.48 -13.58 -42.35
C PRO A 75 -17.52 -14.70 -42.09
N ASP A 76 -18.82 -14.38 -42.28
CA ASP A 76 -19.90 -15.31 -42.26
C ASP A 76 -20.57 -15.42 -43.65
N ALA A 77 -20.60 -16.63 -44.19
CA ALA A 77 -21.18 -16.96 -45.47
C ALA A 77 -22.45 -17.86 -45.32
N SER A 78 -23.01 -17.95 -44.13
CA SER A 78 -24.18 -18.81 -43.85
C SER A 78 -25.52 -18.24 -44.35
N GLY A 79 -25.57 -16.95 -44.64
CA GLY A 79 -26.76 -16.22 -45.07
C GLY A 79 -26.90 -16.06 -46.57
N LYS A 80 -27.92 -15.34 -47.00
CA LYS A 80 -28.13 -14.93 -48.40
C LYS A 80 -27.15 -13.85 -48.84
N VAL A 81 -26.61 -13.09 -47.88
CA VAL A 81 -25.59 -12.05 -48.07
C VAL A 81 -24.47 -12.40 -47.13
N ASN A 82 -23.23 -12.42 -47.66
CA ASN A 82 -22.07 -12.60 -46.80
C ASN A 82 -21.91 -11.36 -45.92
N THR A 83 -21.53 -11.59 -44.69
CA THR A 83 -21.21 -10.53 -43.72
C THR A 83 -19.80 -10.74 -43.17
N ILE A 84 -19.28 -9.73 -42.51
CA ILE A 84 -18.05 -9.80 -41.74
C ILE A 84 -18.21 -9.02 -40.43
N ASP A 85 -17.96 -9.68 -39.34
CA ASP A 85 -17.91 -9.05 -38.02
C ASP A 85 -16.47 -8.57 -37.76
N VAL A 86 -16.35 -7.31 -37.37
CA VAL A 86 -15.08 -6.62 -37.21
C VAL A 86 -14.96 -6.09 -35.80
N VAL A 87 -13.81 -6.40 -35.16
CA VAL A 87 -13.36 -5.79 -33.91
C VAL A 87 -12.01 -5.12 -34.17
N ALA A 88 -11.94 -3.80 -33.95
CA ALA A 88 -10.73 -3.02 -34.12
C ALA A 88 -10.41 -2.24 -32.86
N THR A 89 -9.16 -2.31 -32.40
CA THR A 89 -8.67 -1.57 -31.23
C THR A 89 -7.97 -0.30 -31.67
N HIS A 90 -8.02 0.74 -30.84
CA HIS A 90 -7.32 2.00 -31.11
C HIS A 90 -5.81 1.75 -31.31
N VAL A 91 -5.21 2.49 -32.22
CA VAL A 91 -3.81 2.27 -32.66
C VAL A 91 -2.79 2.34 -31.53
N TYR A 92 -3.08 3.02 -30.42
CA TYR A 92 -2.15 3.10 -29.30
C TYR A 92 -1.85 1.72 -28.66
N PHE A 93 -2.73 0.74 -28.78
CA PHE A 93 -2.47 -0.63 -28.31
C PHE A 93 -1.33 -1.33 -29.09
N GLU A 94 -0.95 -0.79 -30.26
CA GLU A 94 0.23 -1.26 -30.98
C GLU A 94 1.56 -0.93 -30.25
N LEU A 95 1.52 -0.17 -29.14
CA LEU A 95 2.64 -0.03 -28.22
C LEU A 95 3.15 -1.38 -27.71
N SER A 96 2.30 -2.40 -27.65
CA SER A 96 2.70 -3.77 -27.30
C SER A 96 3.82 -4.32 -28.19
N ARG A 97 3.99 -3.78 -29.40
CA ARG A 97 5.03 -4.15 -30.37
C ARG A 97 6.38 -3.47 -30.09
N ILE A 98 6.40 -2.43 -29.26
CA ILE A 98 7.63 -1.84 -28.74
C ILE A 98 8.05 -2.68 -27.55
N ARG A 99 9.24 -3.29 -27.61
CA ARG A 99 9.76 -4.09 -26.52
C ARG A 99 11.20 -3.71 -26.21
N LYS A 100 11.51 -3.56 -24.95
CA LYS A 100 12.87 -3.39 -24.42
C LYS A 100 13.28 -4.70 -23.74
N TYR A 101 14.57 -4.93 -23.71
CA TYR A 101 15.17 -6.10 -23.09
C TYR A 101 16.27 -5.64 -22.15
N LYS A 102 16.33 -6.20 -20.94
CA LYS A 102 17.37 -5.90 -19.95
C LYS A 102 18.76 -6.17 -20.51
N THR A 103 18.87 -7.24 -21.29
CA THR A 103 20.12 -7.65 -21.93
C THR A 103 19.90 -7.73 -23.44
N TYR A 104 20.62 -6.93 -24.19
CA TYR A 104 20.60 -6.98 -25.64
C TYR A 104 21.98 -7.38 -26.18
N ILE A 105 22.00 -8.45 -26.96
CA ILE A 105 23.18 -8.86 -27.73
C ILE A 105 22.95 -8.43 -29.16
N ASP A 106 23.81 -7.54 -29.68
CA ASP A 106 23.73 -7.18 -31.10
C ASP A 106 23.96 -8.45 -31.93
N PRO A 107 23.07 -8.78 -32.86
CA PRO A 107 23.26 -9.91 -33.75
C PRO A 107 24.58 -9.92 -34.52
N ALA A 108 25.18 -8.75 -34.73
CA ALA A 108 26.49 -8.60 -35.37
C ALA A 108 27.65 -8.99 -34.41
N ASP A 109 27.41 -9.05 -33.11
CA ASP A 109 28.40 -9.33 -32.08
C ASP A 109 28.25 -10.73 -31.47
N VAL A 110 27.30 -11.53 -31.94
CA VAL A 110 27.05 -12.90 -31.42
C VAL A 110 28.32 -13.78 -31.43
N ASP A 111 29.21 -13.56 -32.40
CA ASP A 111 30.46 -14.31 -32.52
C ASP A 111 31.61 -13.75 -31.65
N LYS A 112 31.43 -12.61 -31.00
CA LYS A 112 32.50 -11.92 -30.25
C LYS A 112 32.50 -12.16 -28.76
N GLN A 113 31.57 -12.86 -28.20
CA GLN A 113 31.47 -13.32 -26.77
C GLN A 113 31.83 -12.26 -25.67
N THR A 114 31.86 -10.96 -25.95
CA THR A 114 32.56 -10.05 -25.05
C THR A 114 31.73 -8.96 -24.41
N ASP A 115 30.63 -8.46 -24.96
CA ASP A 115 29.94 -7.36 -24.29
C ASP A 115 28.41 -7.47 -24.40
N VAL A 116 27.82 -8.00 -23.34
CA VAL A 116 26.38 -7.89 -23.10
C VAL A 116 26.10 -6.47 -22.60
N LYS A 117 25.44 -5.64 -23.41
CA LYS A 117 24.98 -4.34 -22.93
C LYS A 117 23.73 -4.50 -22.09
N VAL A 118 23.83 -4.13 -20.81
CA VAL A 118 22.69 -4.02 -19.91
C VAL A 118 22.04 -2.66 -20.15
N TYR A 119 20.77 -2.64 -20.58
CA TYR A 119 20.02 -1.40 -20.74
C TYR A 119 19.35 -1.08 -19.40
N GLY A 120 19.57 0.13 -18.89
CA GLY A 120 18.97 0.62 -17.65
C GLY A 120 19.96 0.95 -16.52
N SER A 121 21.23 0.53 -16.60
CA SER A 121 22.23 1.04 -15.67
C SER A 121 22.68 2.44 -16.12
N THR A 122 22.32 3.47 -15.39
CA THR A 122 23.03 4.75 -15.44
C THR A 122 24.38 4.56 -14.74
N GLN A 123 25.32 3.89 -15.41
CA GLN A 123 26.72 4.07 -15.04
C GLN A 123 27.10 5.50 -15.35
N ASN A 124 27.30 6.29 -14.33
CA ASN A 124 28.14 7.46 -14.43
C ASN A 124 29.53 6.94 -14.80
N ASP A 125 29.88 7.01 -16.09
CA ASP A 125 31.23 6.81 -16.57
C ASP A 125 32.10 7.95 -16.02
N ASN A 126 32.58 7.77 -14.81
CA ASN A 126 33.79 8.41 -14.31
C ASN A 126 34.80 7.31 -14.07
N ASP A 127 35.39 6.84 -15.18
CA ASP A 127 36.66 6.14 -15.15
C ASP A 127 37.72 7.05 -14.52
N ASN A 128 37.98 6.81 -13.23
CA ASN A 128 39.25 7.18 -12.65
C ASN A 128 39.84 5.95 -11.96
N SER A 129 40.68 5.24 -12.73
CA SER A 129 41.53 4.18 -12.24
C SER A 129 42.46 4.74 -11.19
N GLY A 130 42.21 4.45 -9.93
CA GLY A 130 43.05 4.74 -8.78
C GLY A 130 42.87 3.61 -7.76
N ASP A 131 43.85 2.71 -7.77
CA ASP A 131 44.11 1.75 -6.73
C ASP A 131 44.10 2.46 -5.38
N ASP A 132 43.15 2.12 -4.51
CA ASP A 132 43.32 2.30 -3.06
C ASP A 132 42.46 1.33 -2.25
N SER A 133 43.14 0.57 -1.44
CA SER A 133 42.62 -0.26 -0.36
C SER A 133 42.13 0.64 0.77
N GLY A 134 40.89 0.61 1.14
CA GLY A 134 40.49 1.15 2.43
C GLY A 134 39.09 1.68 2.53
N ASP A 135 38.36 1.10 3.46
CA ASP A 135 37.16 1.59 4.14
C ASP A 135 35.92 1.88 3.26
N ASP A 136 35.07 0.88 3.15
CA ASP A 136 33.67 1.04 2.79
C ASP A 136 32.95 1.82 3.92
N ASP A 137 33.08 3.14 3.92
CA ASP A 137 32.24 4.02 4.74
C ASP A 137 30.88 4.18 4.02
N ASP A 138 29.88 3.40 4.44
CA ASP A 138 28.50 3.63 4.04
C ASP A 138 28.09 5.07 4.42
N PRO A 139 27.74 5.94 3.47
CA PRO A 139 27.40 7.34 3.73
C PRO A 139 26.15 7.52 4.61
N ASN A 140 25.40 6.46 4.89
CA ASN A 140 24.20 6.47 5.74
C ASN A 140 24.45 5.91 7.14
N ALA A 141 25.67 5.45 7.45
CA ALA A 141 26.01 4.92 8.75
C ALA A 141 26.47 6.04 9.71
N GLN A 142 25.76 6.21 10.81
CA GLN A 142 26.21 7.07 11.90
C GLN A 142 27.12 6.27 12.84
N LYS A 143 28.42 6.52 12.80
CA LYS A 143 29.42 5.92 13.70
C LYS A 143 29.60 6.77 14.95
N THR A 144 29.50 6.14 16.11
CA THR A 144 29.86 6.73 17.41
C THR A 144 30.97 5.90 18.03
N GLU A 145 32.13 6.47 18.21
CA GLU A 145 33.28 5.81 18.82
C GLU A 145 33.44 6.27 20.27
N THR A 146 33.54 5.33 21.18
CA THR A 146 33.86 5.59 22.60
C THR A 146 35.08 4.79 22.98
N THR A 147 36.12 5.47 23.42
CA THR A 147 37.36 4.81 23.90
C THR A 147 37.44 4.99 25.41
N THR A 148 37.47 3.88 26.14
CA THR A 148 37.64 3.85 27.59
C THR A 148 38.93 3.16 27.91
N THR A 149 39.82 3.81 28.69
CA THR A 149 41.06 3.21 29.13
C THR A 149 41.02 3.08 30.64
N GLU A 150 41.01 1.87 31.15
CA GLU A 150 41.16 1.56 32.58
C GLU A 150 42.37 0.66 32.79
N GLY A 151 43.40 1.20 33.49
CA GLY A 151 44.65 0.50 33.66
C GLY A 151 45.41 0.31 32.34
N ASN A 152 45.81 -0.92 32.05
CA ASN A 152 46.53 -1.30 30.81
C ASN A 152 45.61 -1.81 29.70
N THR A 153 44.29 -1.74 29.87
CA THR A 153 43.30 -2.19 28.91
C THR A 153 42.63 -1.00 28.24
N THR A 154 42.71 -0.92 26.93
CA THR A 154 41.98 0.07 26.13
C THR A 154 40.89 -0.65 25.37
N THR A 155 39.63 -0.28 25.63
CA THR A 155 38.45 -0.79 24.93
C THR A 155 37.92 0.30 24.02
N LYS A 156 37.94 0.04 22.73
CA LYS A 156 37.28 0.89 21.70
C LYS A 156 35.97 0.25 21.35
N THR A 157 34.88 0.94 21.64
CA THR A 157 33.54 0.52 21.24
C THR A 157 33.09 1.41 20.10
N THR A 158 32.87 0.82 18.93
CA THR A 158 32.30 1.48 17.78
C THR A 158 30.83 1.03 17.64
N VAL A 159 29.91 1.97 17.75
CA VAL A 159 28.47 1.72 17.50
C VAL A 159 28.15 2.33 16.14
N THR A 160 27.81 1.49 15.20
CA THR A 160 27.36 1.89 13.87
C THR A 160 25.85 1.71 13.80
N LYS A 161 25.13 2.80 13.64
CA LYS A 161 23.71 2.76 13.33
C LYS A 161 23.56 2.86 11.80
N THR A 162 23.08 1.81 11.17
CA THR A 162 22.77 1.80 9.75
C THR A 162 21.26 1.92 9.58
N ASP A 163 20.86 2.85 8.75
CA ASP A 163 19.45 3.06 8.41
C ASP A 163 19.06 2.05 7.33
N GLU A 164 18.34 1.00 7.73
CA GLU A 164 17.85 -0.05 6.82
C GLU A 164 16.56 0.34 6.11
N THR A 165 16.18 1.64 6.14
CA THR A 165 15.09 2.15 5.30
C THR A 165 15.41 2.01 3.80
N LYS A 166 16.63 1.62 3.48
CA LYS A 166 17.09 1.21 2.15
C LYS A 166 17.45 -0.28 2.20
N GLU A 167 16.43 -1.15 2.25
CA GLU A 167 16.66 -2.59 2.07
C GLU A 167 17.21 -2.90 0.68
N ASP A 168 17.88 -4.06 0.55
CA ASP A 168 18.38 -4.62 -0.73
C ASP A 168 17.33 -4.69 -1.85
N SER A 169 16.02 -4.56 -1.53
CA SER A 169 14.94 -4.35 -2.49
C SER A 169 14.97 -2.96 -3.14
N ASP A 170 15.63 -1.98 -2.53
CA ASP A 170 15.76 -0.60 -3.04
C ASP A 170 16.98 -0.42 -3.96
N GLU A 171 17.94 -1.35 -3.99
CA GLU A 171 19.09 -1.27 -4.92
C GLU A 171 18.65 -1.27 -6.39
N ASN A 172 17.44 -1.78 -6.70
CA ASN A 172 16.86 -1.77 -8.04
C ASN A 172 15.74 -0.76 -8.22
N GLN A 173 15.38 0.05 -7.21
CA GLN A 173 14.36 1.08 -7.34
C GLN A 173 14.98 2.45 -7.60
N VAL A 174 14.69 2.96 -8.78
CA VAL A 174 15.13 4.29 -9.23
C VAL A 174 13.95 5.25 -9.15
N GLU A 175 14.22 6.48 -8.74
CA GLU A 175 13.23 7.56 -8.76
C GLU A 175 13.09 8.13 -10.16
N TYR A 176 11.89 8.05 -10.74
CA TYR A 176 11.60 8.48 -12.10
C TYR A 176 10.57 9.60 -12.14
N HIS A 177 10.74 10.51 -13.10
CA HIS A 177 9.63 11.30 -13.60
C HIS A 177 8.84 10.48 -14.63
N ILE A 178 7.57 10.78 -14.78
CA ILE A 178 6.69 10.07 -15.73
C ILE A 178 7.22 10.18 -17.17
N GLU A 179 7.88 11.31 -17.51
CA GLU A 179 8.54 11.55 -18.79
C GLU A 179 9.69 10.57 -19.05
N ASP A 180 10.45 10.20 -18.00
CA ASP A 180 11.58 9.27 -18.12
C ASP A 180 11.08 7.88 -18.50
N VAL A 181 9.94 7.46 -17.91
CA VAL A 181 9.28 6.19 -18.23
C VAL A 181 8.83 6.19 -19.70
N LEU A 182 8.13 7.22 -20.13
CA LEU A 182 7.68 7.36 -21.53
C LEU A 182 8.84 7.41 -22.50
N LYS A 183 9.88 8.17 -22.18
CA LYS A 183 11.10 8.31 -22.97
C LYS A 183 11.81 6.97 -23.16
N HIS A 184 11.94 6.18 -22.10
CA HIS A 184 12.63 4.89 -22.16
C HIS A 184 12.05 3.97 -23.25
N TRP A 185 10.71 3.87 -23.36
CA TRP A 185 10.08 2.99 -24.35
C TRP A 185 9.85 3.64 -25.70
N ILE A 186 9.47 4.93 -25.72
CA ILE A 186 8.99 5.57 -26.96
C ILE A 186 10.11 6.17 -27.78
N ASP A 187 11.18 6.70 -27.18
CA ASP A 187 12.27 7.29 -27.93
C ASP A 187 12.96 6.26 -28.84
N GLY A 188 13.19 6.67 -30.08
CA GLY A 188 13.82 5.83 -31.08
C GLY A 188 12.96 4.71 -31.67
N ASN A 189 11.64 4.65 -31.32
CA ASN A 189 10.76 3.63 -31.89
C ASN A 189 10.57 3.79 -33.39
N GLN A 190 10.40 2.66 -34.09
CA GLN A 190 10.22 2.63 -35.55
C GLN A 190 8.75 2.68 -35.99
N LEU A 191 7.80 2.69 -35.02
CA LEU A 191 6.36 2.64 -35.28
C LEU A 191 5.73 4.03 -35.36
N GLY A 192 6.51 5.09 -35.10
CA GLY A 192 6.08 6.49 -35.18
C GLY A 192 5.27 6.97 -33.97
N PHE A 193 5.42 6.33 -32.83
CA PHE A 193 4.83 6.82 -31.57
C PHE A 193 5.61 8.02 -31.03
N SER A 194 4.89 8.93 -30.42
CA SER A 194 5.38 10.07 -29.66
C SER A 194 4.61 10.16 -28.35
N TYR A 195 5.04 11.02 -27.41
CA TYR A 195 4.36 11.19 -26.14
C TYR A 195 4.24 12.66 -25.74
N GLN A 196 3.31 12.93 -24.84
CA GLN A 196 3.11 14.24 -24.23
C GLN A 196 2.56 14.05 -22.82
N VAL A 197 3.15 14.70 -21.83
CA VAL A 197 2.65 14.78 -20.46
C VAL A 197 1.93 16.12 -20.26
N ILE A 198 0.76 16.11 -19.63
CA ILE A 198 -0.11 17.27 -19.46
C ILE A 198 -0.54 17.35 -18.00
N GLY A 199 -0.03 18.34 -17.29
CA GLY A 199 -0.16 18.52 -15.84
C GLY A 199 1.12 18.15 -15.11
N ASP A 200 1.08 18.29 -13.78
CA ASP A 200 2.22 18.06 -12.91
C ASP A 200 2.07 16.70 -12.19
N PHE A 201 3.16 15.95 -12.17
CA PHE A 201 3.22 14.66 -11.48
C PHE A 201 4.39 14.65 -10.51
N PRO A 202 4.21 14.11 -9.28
CA PRO A 202 5.34 13.85 -8.40
C PRO A 202 6.24 12.76 -9.01
N THR A 203 7.50 12.71 -8.57
CA THR A 203 8.36 11.57 -8.86
C THR A 203 7.81 10.29 -8.21
N ALA A 204 8.05 9.14 -8.82
CA ALA A 204 7.69 7.84 -8.27
C ALA A 204 8.88 6.89 -8.34
N ARG A 205 8.99 6.01 -7.36
CA ARG A 205 9.98 4.95 -7.36
C ARG A 205 9.43 3.73 -8.08
N LEU A 206 10.19 3.26 -9.04
CA LEU A 206 9.90 2.07 -9.83
C LEU A 206 11.11 1.17 -9.85
N GLU A 207 10.88 -0.12 -10.03
CA GLU A 207 11.95 -1.01 -10.42
C GLU A 207 12.60 -0.51 -11.70
N GLU A 208 13.88 -0.81 -11.87
CA GLU A 208 14.65 -0.42 -13.06
C GLU A 208 13.86 -0.70 -14.35
N LEU A 209 13.76 0.30 -15.24
CA LEU A 209 12.96 0.23 -16.47
C LEU A 209 13.62 -0.66 -17.56
N ALA A 210 14.13 -1.83 -17.16
CA ALA A 210 15.03 -2.60 -18.00
C ALA A 210 14.33 -3.49 -19.03
N ASP A 211 13.16 -4.02 -18.71
CA ASP A 211 12.48 -5.03 -19.54
C ASP A 211 10.98 -4.75 -19.64
N GLY A 212 10.38 -5.13 -20.75
CA GLY A 212 8.95 -5.06 -20.95
C GLY A 212 8.53 -4.47 -22.30
N SER A 213 7.22 -4.52 -22.54
CA SER A 213 6.56 -3.94 -23.72
C SER A 213 6.06 -2.52 -23.43
N GLY A 214 5.65 -1.80 -24.47
CA GLY A 214 4.99 -0.50 -24.29
C GLY A 214 3.65 -0.60 -23.53
N THR A 215 3.00 -1.75 -23.51
CA THR A 215 1.83 -2.01 -22.65
C THR A 215 2.24 -2.12 -21.19
N ASP A 216 3.35 -2.80 -20.90
CA ASP A 216 3.89 -2.89 -19.54
C ASP A 216 4.29 -1.49 -19.02
N MET A 217 4.80 -0.63 -19.91
CA MET A 217 5.04 0.79 -19.59
C MET A 217 3.76 1.49 -19.13
N LEU A 218 2.63 1.31 -19.84
CA LEU A 218 1.37 1.95 -19.46
C LEU A 218 0.88 1.43 -18.11
N SER A 219 0.99 0.12 -17.84
CA SER A 219 0.68 -0.46 -16.54
C SER A 219 1.53 0.14 -15.43
N LYS A 220 2.86 0.21 -15.63
CA LYS A 220 3.77 0.85 -14.67
C LYS A 220 3.39 2.32 -14.40
N ILE A 221 2.98 3.07 -15.43
CA ILE A 221 2.53 4.46 -15.27
C ILE A 221 1.26 4.53 -14.41
N THR A 222 0.24 3.73 -14.72
CA THR A 222 -1.03 3.78 -13.98
C THR A 222 -0.93 3.24 -12.55
N GLU A 223 -0.01 2.32 -12.30
CA GLU A 223 0.29 1.80 -10.96
C GLU A 223 1.07 2.82 -10.10
N ALA A 224 2.11 3.43 -10.68
CA ALA A 224 2.96 4.38 -9.96
C ALA A 224 2.31 5.76 -9.79
N TRP A 225 1.48 6.17 -10.74
CA TRP A 225 0.71 7.41 -10.70
C TRP A 225 -0.79 7.13 -10.88
N PRO A 226 -1.51 6.73 -9.82
CA PRO A 226 -2.94 6.35 -9.90
C PRO A 226 -3.87 7.45 -10.45
N ASN A 227 -3.43 8.71 -10.39
CA ASN A 227 -4.15 9.87 -10.95
C ASN A 227 -3.78 10.17 -12.41
N ALA A 228 -2.97 9.33 -13.07
CA ALA A 228 -2.63 9.49 -14.47
C ALA A 228 -3.73 8.90 -15.37
N ILE A 229 -4.19 9.69 -16.33
CA ILE A 229 -5.14 9.27 -17.34
C ILE A 229 -4.43 9.22 -18.70
N VAL A 230 -4.36 8.02 -19.27
CA VAL A 230 -3.81 7.81 -20.61
C VAL A 230 -4.92 8.02 -21.63
N TYR A 231 -4.85 9.11 -22.38
CA TYR A 231 -5.80 9.43 -23.46
C TYR A 231 -5.03 9.86 -24.72
N PRO A 232 -4.64 8.89 -25.54
CA PRO A 232 -3.82 9.16 -26.73
C PRO A 232 -4.59 9.88 -27.83
N ASP A 233 -3.85 10.57 -28.70
CA ASP A 233 -4.34 11.08 -29.97
C ASP A 233 -3.58 10.33 -31.08
N ASN A 234 -4.23 9.31 -31.63
CA ASN A 234 -3.61 8.35 -32.55
C ASN A 234 -2.34 7.73 -31.90
N LYS A 235 -1.17 7.97 -32.50
CA LYS A 235 0.13 7.49 -32.01
C LYS A 235 0.82 8.45 -31.04
N ASN A 236 0.22 9.58 -30.73
CA ASN A 236 0.72 10.49 -29.70
C ASN A 236 0.13 10.08 -28.34
N ILE A 237 0.93 9.44 -27.52
CA ILE A 237 0.53 8.97 -26.19
C ILE A 237 0.47 10.17 -25.27
N ARG A 238 -0.73 10.60 -24.91
CA ARG A 238 -0.95 11.70 -23.98
C ARG A 238 -1.28 11.15 -22.61
N VAL A 239 -0.55 11.60 -21.59
CA VAL A 239 -0.78 11.27 -20.20
C VAL A 239 -1.18 12.55 -19.49
N TYR A 240 -2.39 12.56 -18.96
CA TYR A 240 -2.97 13.71 -18.29
C TYR A 240 -2.97 13.52 -16.77
N ALA A 241 -2.65 14.57 -16.04
CA ALA A 241 -3.06 14.65 -14.65
C ALA A 241 -4.59 14.75 -14.58
N GLN A 242 -5.19 14.14 -13.56
CA GLN A 242 -6.64 14.00 -13.44
C GLN A 242 -7.37 15.35 -13.53
N ASP A 243 -6.85 16.40 -12.91
CA ASP A 243 -7.38 17.76 -12.94
C ASP A 243 -7.30 18.43 -14.31
N GLN A 244 -6.38 17.97 -15.16
CA GLN A 244 -6.22 18.45 -16.54
C GLN A 244 -7.08 17.67 -17.54
N PHE A 245 -7.47 16.45 -17.20
CA PHE A 245 -8.30 15.62 -18.07
C PHE A 245 -9.78 15.87 -17.88
N TYR A 246 -10.27 15.86 -16.63
CA TYR A 246 -11.68 16.06 -16.33
C TYR A 246 -12.07 17.53 -16.41
N LYS A 247 -12.97 17.87 -17.34
CA LYS A 247 -13.39 19.26 -17.60
C LYS A 247 -14.90 19.33 -17.82
N ASP A 248 -15.50 20.39 -17.36
CA ASP A 248 -16.91 20.68 -17.64
C ASP A 248 -17.04 21.28 -19.04
N TYR A 249 -17.66 20.52 -19.94
CA TYR A 249 -18.00 20.95 -21.31
C TYR A 249 -19.44 21.47 -21.41
N GLY A 250 -20.15 21.57 -20.28
CA GLY A 250 -21.51 22.08 -20.21
C GLY A 250 -22.59 21.06 -20.58
N ASN A 251 -22.23 19.78 -20.67
CA ASN A 251 -23.20 18.72 -20.94
C ASN A 251 -23.99 18.39 -19.68
N ARG A 252 -25.24 17.97 -19.90
CA ARG A 252 -26.17 17.65 -18.82
C ARG A 252 -27.01 16.43 -19.16
N LEU A 253 -27.18 15.57 -18.17
CA LEU A 253 -28.05 14.40 -18.23
C LEU A 253 -29.16 14.52 -17.20
N ASP A 254 -30.39 14.71 -17.70
CA ASP A 254 -31.60 14.82 -16.91
C ASP A 254 -32.48 13.57 -17.13
N TYR A 255 -32.82 12.90 -16.03
CA TYR A 255 -33.70 11.73 -16.10
C TYR A 255 -35.07 12.09 -16.73
N GLU A 256 -35.57 11.22 -17.60
CA GLU A 256 -36.80 11.38 -18.39
C GLU A 256 -36.79 12.55 -19.42
N TYR A 257 -35.71 13.36 -19.49
CA TYR A 257 -35.59 14.40 -20.51
C TYR A 257 -34.69 13.97 -21.67
N ASN A 258 -33.46 13.57 -21.37
CA ASN A 258 -32.48 13.11 -22.36
C ASN A 258 -31.84 11.77 -22.01
N THR A 259 -32.30 11.11 -20.95
CA THR A 259 -31.89 9.78 -20.52
C THR A 259 -33.10 8.91 -20.26
N THR A 260 -32.95 7.61 -20.51
CA THR A 260 -33.99 6.60 -20.29
C THR A 260 -33.78 5.80 -19.02
N GLU A 261 -32.53 5.63 -18.60
CA GLU A 261 -32.19 4.79 -17.47
C GLU A 261 -30.97 5.35 -16.72
N PHE A 262 -31.02 5.27 -15.39
CA PHE A 262 -29.89 5.43 -14.48
C PHE A 262 -29.78 4.15 -13.66
N LYS A 263 -28.63 3.48 -13.77
CA LYS A 263 -28.32 2.27 -13.01
C LYS A 263 -27.14 2.53 -12.10
N TRP A 264 -27.35 2.34 -10.81
CA TRP A 264 -26.30 2.42 -9.79
C TRP A 264 -25.85 1.03 -9.42
N THR A 265 -24.55 0.77 -9.50
CA THR A 265 -23.94 -0.47 -9.04
C THR A 265 -23.01 -0.16 -7.89
N PHE A 266 -23.31 -0.73 -6.72
CA PHE A 266 -22.46 -0.69 -5.55
C PHE A 266 -21.69 -2.01 -5.48
N ASP A 267 -20.38 -1.94 -5.65
CA ASP A 267 -19.51 -3.11 -5.61
C ASP A 267 -18.68 -3.08 -4.35
N SER A 268 -18.89 -4.06 -3.47
CA SER A 268 -18.15 -4.23 -2.23
C SER A 268 -17.06 -5.29 -2.30
N THR A 269 -16.77 -5.84 -3.49
CA THR A 269 -15.74 -6.89 -3.65
C THR A 269 -14.34 -6.40 -3.30
N SER A 270 -14.07 -5.12 -3.51
CA SER A 270 -12.81 -4.46 -3.18
C SER A 270 -12.85 -3.67 -1.86
N LEU A 271 -13.95 -3.79 -1.08
CA LEU A 271 -14.07 -3.10 0.20
C LEU A 271 -12.99 -3.57 1.17
N THR A 272 -12.20 -2.63 1.67
CA THR A 272 -11.21 -2.85 2.73
C THR A 272 -11.22 -1.65 3.66
N ASN A 273 -11.18 -1.86 4.97
CA ASN A 273 -11.28 -0.78 5.95
C ASN A 273 -10.30 -0.88 7.12
N GLU A 274 -9.43 -1.87 7.09
CA GLU A 274 -8.29 -1.94 8.00
C GLU A 274 -7.09 -2.54 7.27
N VAL A 275 -5.89 -2.13 7.67
CA VAL A 275 -4.64 -2.60 7.08
C VAL A 275 -3.54 -2.65 8.14
N MET A 276 -2.76 -3.74 8.16
CA MET A 276 -1.56 -3.85 8.98
C MET A 276 -0.46 -3.02 8.34
N CYS A 277 0.07 -2.05 9.08
CA CYS A 277 1.14 -1.15 8.66
C CYS A 277 2.46 -1.58 9.30
N ILE A 278 3.47 -1.85 8.46
CA ILE A 278 4.81 -2.26 8.86
C ILE A 278 5.79 -1.28 8.22
N GLY A 279 6.43 -0.45 9.06
CA GLY A 279 7.38 0.58 8.62
C GLY A 279 8.82 0.08 8.57
N GLY A 280 9.73 1.02 8.31
CA GLY A 280 11.15 0.76 8.18
C GLY A 280 11.82 0.28 9.45
N LYS A 281 12.96 -0.35 9.24
CA LYS A 281 13.87 -0.85 10.28
C LYS A 281 15.19 -0.08 10.24
N TYR A 282 15.95 -0.23 11.27
CA TYR A 282 17.36 0.15 11.32
C TYR A 282 18.15 -0.91 12.07
N SER A 283 19.39 -1.14 11.69
CA SER A 283 20.30 -2.01 12.43
C SER A 283 21.25 -1.20 13.31
N ILE A 284 21.61 -1.78 14.43
CA ILE A 284 22.70 -1.29 15.27
C ILE A 284 23.75 -2.37 15.33
N GLU A 285 24.90 -2.11 14.75
CA GLU A 285 26.07 -2.94 14.89
C GLU A 285 26.98 -2.36 15.96
N THR A 286 27.32 -3.18 16.96
CA THR A 286 28.25 -2.82 18.02
C THR A 286 29.51 -3.64 17.85
N GLN A 287 30.61 -3.00 17.51
CA GLN A 287 31.93 -3.61 17.46
C GLN A 287 32.72 -3.21 18.70
N VAL A 288 33.24 -4.19 19.42
CA VAL A 288 34.05 -3.99 20.59
C VAL A 288 35.45 -4.54 20.33
N ASP A 289 36.43 -3.65 20.24
CA ASP A 289 37.84 -3.98 20.10
C ASP A 289 38.52 -3.79 21.45
N THR A 290 39.04 -4.86 22.01
CA THR A 290 39.76 -4.82 23.30
C THR A 290 41.24 -5.13 23.09
N SER A 291 42.11 -4.20 23.44
CA SER A 291 43.58 -4.40 23.47
C SER A 291 44.07 -4.31 24.90
N THR A 292 44.73 -5.36 25.38
CA THR A 292 45.31 -5.40 26.73
C THR A 292 46.81 -5.52 26.63
N SER A 293 47.55 -4.58 27.24
CA SER A 293 49.00 -4.71 27.47
C SER A 293 49.21 -5.20 28.89
N GLY A 294 49.72 -6.42 29.02
CA GLY A 294 49.81 -7.13 30.30
C GLY A 294 50.71 -6.47 31.36
N ASP A 295 50.22 -6.45 32.57
CA ASP A 295 51.04 -6.66 33.78
C ASP A 295 50.15 -7.30 34.89
N ASP A 296 50.74 -8.26 35.59
CA ASP A 296 50.05 -9.18 36.53
C ASP A 296 49.57 -8.53 37.82
N SER A 297 48.31 -8.84 38.24
CA SER A 297 48.12 -9.24 39.64
C SER A 297 46.68 -9.77 39.90
N HIS A 298 46.63 -10.89 40.59
CA HIS A 298 45.51 -11.73 41.04
C HIS A 298 44.38 -11.03 41.78
N GLY A 299 43.10 -11.49 41.53
CA GLY A 299 41.96 -11.24 42.40
C GLY A 299 40.69 -12.02 42.04
N SER A 300 40.52 -13.15 42.68
CA SER A 300 39.33 -13.91 43.11
C SER A 300 37.96 -13.66 42.44
N GLY A 301 37.35 -14.71 41.87
CA GLY A 301 35.98 -14.78 41.31
C GLY A 301 34.88 -14.38 42.31
N GLY A 302 34.22 -13.27 42.01
CA GLY A 302 33.11 -12.66 42.74
C GLY A 302 32.78 -11.25 42.25
N ALA A 303 33.70 -10.62 41.61
CA ALA A 303 33.60 -9.21 41.21
C ALA A 303 32.51 -8.93 40.16
N GLY A 304 32.24 -9.87 39.26
CA GLY A 304 31.23 -9.70 38.20
C GLY A 304 29.79 -9.73 38.73
N ALA A 305 29.48 -10.70 39.59
CA ALA A 305 28.15 -10.77 40.21
C ALA A 305 27.87 -9.56 41.12
N ASP A 306 28.89 -9.13 41.91
CA ASP A 306 28.76 -7.94 42.76
C ASP A 306 28.53 -6.67 41.96
N LYS A 307 29.18 -6.54 40.81
CA LYS A 307 28.99 -5.40 39.88
C LYS A 307 27.53 -5.31 39.44
N VAL A 308 26.94 -6.40 38.92
CA VAL A 308 25.53 -6.45 38.47
C VAL A 308 24.55 -6.17 39.60
N VAL A 309 24.80 -6.75 40.80
CA VAL A 309 23.95 -6.54 41.99
C VAL A 309 24.00 -5.08 42.45
N ASN A 310 25.20 -4.46 42.51
CA ASN A 310 25.37 -3.08 42.96
C ASN A 310 24.72 -2.11 41.94
N ASP A 311 24.87 -2.37 40.67
CA ASP A 311 24.26 -1.57 39.65
C ASP A 311 22.73 -1.64 39.69
N ALA A 312 22.15 -2.82 39.74
CA ALA A 312 20.70 -2.98 39.86
C ALA A 312 20.14 -2.27 41.11
N LYS A 313 20.87 -2.31 42.23
CA LYS A 313 20.44 -1.71 43.50
C LYS A 313 20.45 -0.19 43.50
N GLN A 314 21.17 0.49 42.59
CA GLN A 314 21.11 1.95 42.51
C GLN A 314 19.71 2.48 42.18
N TYR A 315 18.88 1.66 41.55
CA TYR A 315 17.49 1.98 41.21
C TYR A 315 16.47 1.68 42.31
N LEU A 316 16.88 1.18 43.48
CA LEU A 316 15.96 0.96 44.60
C LEU A 316 15.26 2.27 44.98
N GLY A 317 13.93 2.22 45.10
CA GLY A 317 13.12 3.38 45.43
C GLY A 317 12.72 4.26 44.24
N VAL A 318 13.20 4.02 43.05
CA VAL A 318 12.71 4.68 41.83
C VAL A 318 11.23 4.37 41.66
N PRO A 319 10.35 5.37 41.39
CA PRO A 319 8.90 5.13 41.29
C PRO A 319 8.55 4.38 39.99
N TYR A 320 7.56 3.48 40.10
CA TYR A 320 7.01 2.83 38.92
C TYR A 320 6.23 3.83 38.07
N VAL A 321 6.62 3.98 36.79
CA VAL A 321 5.93 4.77 35.80
C VAL A 321 5.70 3.90 34.56
N TRP A 322 4.44 3.65 34.22
CA TRP A 322 4.09 2.89 33.02
C TRP A 322 4.61 3.58 31.76
N GLY A 323 5.40 2.87 30.96
CA GLY A 323 6.08 3.46 29.80
C GLY A 323 7.19 4.43 30.15
N GLY A 324 7.67 4.43 31.40
CA GLY A 324 8.69 5.32 31.92
C GLY A 324 10.05 5.19 31.22
N ALA A 325 10.97 6.07 31.61
CA ALA A 325 12.32 6.15 31.05
C ALA A 325 13.18 4.91 31.39
N GLY A 326 14.37 4.85 30.82
CA GLY A 326 15.37 3.81 31.09
C GLY A 326 15.50 2.77 29.97
N GLY A 327 16.67 2.14 29.95
CA GLY A 327 17.04 1.12 28.97
C GLY A 327 16.94 1.61 27.52
N ALA A 328 16.33 0.80 26.68
CA ALA A 328 16.12 1.11 25.27
C ALA A 328 15.19 2.31 25.01
N ARG A 329 14.36 2.71 26.01
CA ARG A 329 13.51 3.90 25.89
C ARG A 329 14.26 5.22 26.06
N GLY A 330 15.44 5.20 26.66
CA GLY A 330 16.21 6.42 26.96
C GLY A 330 15.58 7.27 28.07
N GLY A 331 16.01 8.52 28.18
CA GLY A 331 15.57 9.41 29.28
C GLY A 331 16.29 9.14 30.60
N ASP A 332 15.92 9.89 31.66
CA ASP A 332 16.47 9.72 33.00
C ASP A 332 15.77 8.55 33.74
N PRO A 333 16.47 7.43 34.00
CA PRO A 333 15.89 6.26 34.67
C PRO A 333 15.43 6.54 36.10
N HIS A 334 15.98 7.57 36.76
CA HIS A 334 15.57 7.96 38.12
C HIS A 334 14.26 8.75 38.16
N SER A 335 13.79 9.25 37.01
CA SER A 335 12.48 9.92 36.92
C SER A 335 11.29 8.94 37.00
N GLY A 336 11.52 7.64 36.79
CA GLY A 336 10.55 6.54 36.90
C GLY A 336 10.65 5.55 35.75
N MET A 337 10.58 4.27 36.09
CA MET A 337 10.66 3.14 35.15
C MET A 337 9.46 2.21 35.31
N ASP A 338 9.19 1.39 34.31
CA ASP A 338 8.35 0.19 34.45
C ASP A 338 9.20 -1.08 34.57
N CYS A 339 8.55 -2.25 34.70
CA CYS A 339 9.25 -3.52 34.91
C CYS A 339 10.26 -3.84 33.79
N SER A 340 9.90 -3.57 32.53
CA SER A 340 10.73 -3.86 31.37
C SER A 340 11.82 -2.82 31.15
N SER A 341 11.55 -1.53 31.35
CA SER A 341 12.55 -0.49 31.21
C SER A 341 13.61 -0.56 32.33
N PHE A 342 13.24 -1.00 33.53
CA PHE A 342 14.18 -1.27 34.60
C PHE A 342 15.18 -2.38 34.24
N VAL A 343 14.69 -3.57 33.83
CA VAL A 343 15.58 -4.68 33.45
C VAL A 343 16.45 -4.29 32.25
N SER A 344 15.86 -3.65 31.24
CA SER A 344 16.58 -3.12 30.09
C SER A 344 17.67 -2.11 30.50
N GLN A 345 17.42 -1.27 31.51
CA GLN A 345 18.40 -0.31 32.01
C GLN A 345 19.59 -0.99 32.68
N VAL A 346 19.35 -1.95 33.56
CA VAL A 346 20.44 -2.69 34.22
C VAL A 346 21.30 -3.44 33.19
N TYR A 347 20.68 -4.04 32.21
CA TYR A 347 21.40 -4.69 31.11
C TYR A 347 22.24 -3.69 30.31
N LYS A 348 21.68 -2.52 30.00
CA LYS A 348 22.39 -1.43 29.32
C LYS A 348 23.58 -0.92 30.11
N ASP A 349 23.48 -0.82 31.44
CA ASP A 349 24.56 -0.41 32.33
C ASP A 349 25.71 -1.45 32.38
N MET A 350 25.39 -2.70 32.04
CA MET A 350 26.34 -3.77 31.81
C MET A 350 26.86 -3.85 30.37
N GLY A 351 26.44 -2.93 29.49
CA GLY A 351 26.83 -2.90 28.08
C GLY A 351 25.98 -3.82 27.18
N ILE A 352 24.85 -4.37 27.70
CA ILE A 352 23.99 -5.28 26.96
C ILE A 352 22.71 -4.53 26.58
N ASN A 353 22.42 -4.41 25.31
CA ASN A 353 21.21 -3.76 24.83
C ASN A 353 20.09 -4.79 24.64
N ILE A 354 19.00 -4.65 25.42
CA ILE A 354 17.77 -5.43 25.26
C ILE A 354 16.57 -4.48 25.19
N PRO A 355 15.47 -4.85 24.47
CA PRO A 355 14.26 -4.02 24.39
C PRO A 355 13.69 -3.70 25.77
N ALA A 356 13.01 -2.55 25.90
CA ALA A 356 12.27 -2.19 27.11
C ALA A 356 10.77 -2.56 26.98
N TYR A 357 10.48 -3.77 26.56
CA TYR A 357 9.14 -4.33 26.42
C TYR A 357 9.18 -5.84 26.71
N THR A 358 8.37 -6.31 27.65
CA THR A 358 8.51 -7.64 28.25
C THR A 358 8.50 -8.77 27.23
N VAL A 359 7.50 -8.81 26.33
CA VAL A 359 7.42 -9.86 25.28
C VAL A 359 8.60 -9.80 24.31
N ALA A 360 9.07 -8.58 23.97
CA ALA A 360 10.22 -8.42 23.10
C ALA A 360 11.55 -8.83 23.74
N MET A 361 11.60 -8.97 25.08
CA MET A 361 12.79 -9.43 25.81
C MET A 361 12.91 -10.97 25.81
N GLU A 362 11.83 -11.69 25.58
CA GLU A 362 11.82 -13.17 25.60
C GLU A 362 12.87 -13.82 24.68
N PRO A 363 13.18 -13.30 23.47
CA PRO A 363 14.22 -13.89 22.61
C PRO A 363 15.67 -13.59 23.02
N TYR A 364 15.90 -12.78 24.08
CA TYR A 364 17.24 -12.34 24.46
C TYR A 364 17.96 -13.25 25.46
N GLY A 365 17.36 -14.38 25.77
CA GLY A 365 17.93 -15.42 26.60
C GLY A 365 17.55 -16.82 26.13
N HIS A 366 18.02 -17.82 26.84
CA HIS A 366 17.56 -19.21 26.74
C HIS A 366 16.92 -19.63 28.06
N GLU A 367 15.84 -20.41 27.97
CA GLU A 367 15.12 -20.88 29.15
C GLU A 367 15.99 -21.75 30.05
N ILE A 368 15.91 -21.52 31.36
CA ILE A 368 16.62 -22.26 32.40
C ILE A 368 15.68 -22.75 33.50
N ASP A 369 16.04 -23.83 34.16
CA ASP A 369 15.31 -24.31 35.35
C ASP A 369 15.45 -23.35 36.53
N ARG A 370 14.39 -23.28 37.35
CA ARG A 370 14.41 -22.49 38.62
C ARG A 370 15.63 -22.77 39.50
N SER A 371 16.11 -24.03 39.53
CA SER A 371 17.28 -24.44 40.32
C SER A 371 18.62 -23.87 39.80
N GLN A 372 18.65 -23.40 38.58
CA GLN A 372 19.83 -22.85 37.90
C GLN A 372 19.92 -21.33 38.01
N VAL A 373 18.89 -20.67 38.56
CA VAL A 373 18.82 -19.20 38.61
C VAL A 373 20.00 -18.61 39.37
N GLN A 374 20.62 -17.63 38.75
CA GLN A 374 21.76 -16.86 39.30
C GLN A 374 21.57 -15.35 39.05
N THR A 375 22.51 -14.55 39.54
CA THR A 375 22.54 -13.09 39.32
C THR A 375 22.40 -12.76 37.83
N GLY A 376 21.54 -11.79 37.54
CA GLY A 376 21.35 -11.27 36.17
C GLY A 376 20.28 -12.02 35.35
N ASP A 377 19.83 -13.21 35.79
CA ASP A 377 18.79 -13.95 35.06
C ASP A 377 17.45 -13.22 35.07
N MET A 378 16.71 -13.30 33.95
CA MET A 378 15.40 -12.68 33.76
C MET A 378 14.28 -13.62 34.17
N GLY A 379 13.39 -13.15 35.05
CA GLY A 379 12.21 -13.89 35.48
C GLY A 379 10.93 -13.32 34.89
N PHE A 380 10.27 -14.07 34.03
CA PHE A 380 9.07 -13.66 33.29
C PHE A 380 7.77 -14.16 33.96
N TYR A 381 6.70 -13.37 33.83
CA TYR A 381 5.35 -13.68 34.32
C TYR A 381 4.38 -13.70 33.13
N GLY A 382 3.68 -14.81 32.96
CA GLY A 382 2.79 -15.07 31.84
C GLY A 382 3.29 -16.22 30.95
N SER A 383 2.59 -16.46 29.84
CA SER A 383 3.00 -17.47 28.85
C SER A 383 4.03 -16.89 27.89
N HIS A 384 4.80 -17.75 27.23
CA HIS A 384 5.66 -17.35 26.11
C HIS A 384 4.84 -16.62 25.03
N GLY A 385 5.39 -15.51 24.51
CA GLY A 385 4.70 -14.63 23.58
C GLY A 385 3.61 -13.76 24.20
N GLY A 386 3.40 -13.85 25.52
CA GLY A 386 2.38 -13.10 26.25
C GLY A 386 2.79 -12.73 27.68
N SER A 387 4.10 -12.59 27.93
CA SER A 387 4.60 -12.15 29.22
C SER A 387 4.17 -10.71 29.52
N TYR A 388 3.61 -10.50 30.69
CA TYR A 388 3.05 -9.20 31.11
C TYR A 388 3.89 -8.47 32.16
N HIS A 389 4.88 -9.16 32.76
CA HIS A 389 5.74 -8.61 33.80
C HIS A 389 7.10 -9.32 33.80
N ILE A 390 8.15 -8.64 34.30
CA ILE A 390 9.52 -9.15 34.35
C ILE A 390 10.20 -8.70 35.66
N SER A 391 11.09 -9.55 36.17
CA SER A 391 12.02 -9.28 37.27
C SER A 391 13.43 -9.73 36.90
N MET A 392 14.43 -9.32 37.65
CA MET A 392 15.80 -9.79 37.52
C MET A 392 16.31 -10.42 38.81
N ALA A 393 16.97 -11.56 38.73
CA ALA A 393 17.56 -12.23 39.89
C ALA A 393 18.81 -11.50 40.39
N LEU A 394 18.87 -11.23 41.68
CA LEU A 394 20.10 -10.78 42.37
C LEU A 394 20.94 -11.98 42.85
N ASN A 395 20.31 -13.11 43.06
CA ASN A 395 20.89 -14.41 43.38
C ASN A 395 19.80 -15.49 43.21
N ASN A 396 20.06 -16.73 43.66
CA ASN A 396 19.12 -17.84 43.55
C ASN A 396 17.87 -17.74 44.45
N SER A 397 17.79 -16.74 45.33
CA SER A 397 16.67 -16.60 46.31
C SER A 397 16.02 -15.22 46.29
N THR A 398 16.68 -14.21 45.76
CA THR A 398 16.23 -12.82 45.81
C THR A 398 16.23 -12.22 44.40
N MET A 399 15.17 -11.50 44.06
CA MET A 399 15.04 -10.72 42.83
C MET A 399 14.84 -9.25 43.15
N ILE A 400 15.04 -8.40 42.11
CA ILE A 400 14.75 -6.98 42.11
C ILE A 400 13.85 -6.67 40.90
N TYR A 401 12.89 -5.75 41.06
CA TYR A 401 11.92 -5.42 40.01
C TYR A 401 11.17 -4.13 40.30
N GLU A 402 10.57 -3.56 39.27
CA GLU A 402 9.59 -2.48 39.35
C GLU A 402 8.18 -3.08 39.40
N PRO A 403 7.47 -3.01 40.55
CA PRO A 403 6.30 -3.86 40.78
C PRO A 403 5.02 -3.42 40.05
N ALA A 404 4.55 -2.20 40.25
CA ALA A 404 3.27 -1.70 39.71
C ALA A 404 3.09 -0.19 39.98
N PRO A 405 2.17 0.50 39.27
CA PRO A 405 1.83 1.89 39.56
C PRO A 405 1.56 2.17 41.04
N GLY A 406 2.15 3.23 41.58
CA GLY A 406 2.05 3.62 42.98
C GLY A 406 3.04 2.91 43.90
N GLN A 407 3.88 2.06 43.39
CA GLN A 407 5.00 1.45 44.10
C GLN A 407 6.33 1.89 43.48
N SER A 408 7.43 1.45 44.10
CA SER A 408 8.79 1.75 43.63
C SER A 408 9.60 0.47 43.52
N CYS A 409 10.72 0.55 42.80
CA CYS A 409 11.70 -0.52 42.65
C CYS A 409 12.10 -1.08 44.03
N LYS A 410 12.01 -2.38 44.13
CA LYS A 410 12.27 -3.09 45.40
C LYS A 410 12.85 -4.49 45.18
N THR A 411 13.46 -5.03 46.23
CA THR A 411 13.84 -6.43 46.27
C THR A 411 12.76 -7.29 46.90
N GLN A 412 12.67 -8.54 46.50
CA GLN A 412 11.74 -9.53 47.05
C GLN A 412 12.30 -10.95 46.95
N SER A 413 11.88 -11.84 47.86
CA SER A 413 12.18 -13.26 47.72
C SER A 413 11.49 -13.83 46.50
N ILE A 414 12.23 -14.57 45.67
CA ILE A 414 11.70 -15.27 44.49
C ILE A 414 10.56 -16.21 44.87
N ASP A 415 10.67 -16.91 45.99
CA ASP A 415 9.67 -17.88 46.42
C ASP A 415 8.34 -17.23 46.90
N SER A 416 8.37 -15.94 47.27
CA SER A 416 7.15 -15.21 47.67
C SER A 416 6.39 -14.57 46.49
N TYR A 417 7.05 -14.41 45.37
CA TYR A 417 6.42 -13.94 44.11
C TYR A 417 7.18 -14.59 42.95
N PRO A 418 6.95 -15.89 42.66
CA PRO A 418 7.74 -16.64 41.72
C PRO A 418 7.38 -16.26 40.26
N PRO A 419 8.37 -15.94 39.43
CA PRO A 419 8.19 -15.88 37.99
C PRO A 419 7.68 -17.20 37.40
N THR A 420 6.95 -17.12 36.30
CA THR A 420 6.38 -18.30 35.63
C THR A 420 7.48 -19.16 35.00
N TRP A 421 8.50 -18.52 34.45
CA TRP A 421 9.66 -19.13 33.83
C TRP A 421 10.88 -18.19 33.87
N TRP A 422 12.06 -18.71 33.63
CA TRP A 422 13.33 -17.99 33.73
C TRP A 422 14.15 -18.10 32.48
N GLU A 423 14.87 -17.03 32.12
CA GLU A 423 15.86 -17.03 31.04
C GLU A 423 17.19 -16.50 31.49
N ARG A 424 18.25 -17.07 30.88
CA ARG A 424 19.62 -16.62 31.00
C ARG A 424 20.08 -15.98 29.71
N ASN A 425 20.56 -14.76 29.82
CA ASN A 425 21.30 -14.12 28.74
C ASN A 425 22.80 -14.47 28.88
N ASP A 426 23.40 -15.00 27.80
CA ASP A 426 24.78 -15.51 27.84
C ASP A 426 25.81 -14.40 28.11
N GLN A 427 25.60 -13.18 27.58
CA GLN A 427 26.48 -12.03 27.81
C GLN A 427 26.44 -11.59 29.28
N MET A 428 25.24 -11.53 29.89
CA MET A 428 25.09 -11.23 31.31
C MET A 428 25.73 -12.32 32.17
N ALA A 429 25.56 -13.59 31.78
CA ALA A 429 26.18 -14.72 32.50
C ALA A 429 27.70 -14.68 32.45
N ALA A 430 28.30 -14.30 31.33
CA ALA A 430 29.73 -14.11 31.20
C ALA A 430 30.27 -12.98 32.11
N ILE A 431 29.53 -11.85 32.18
CA ILE A 431 29.86 -10.75 33.10
C ILE A 431 29.80 -11.22 34.55
N VAL A 432 28.76 -11.97 34.93
CA VAL A 432 28.56 -12.49 36.28
C VAL A 432 29.65 -13.51 36.67
N ALA A 433 30.07 -14.36 35.72
CA ALA A 433 31.11 -15.34 35.92
C ALA A 433 32.50 -14.69 36.17
N GLY A 434 32.65 -13.43 35.74
CA GLY A 434 33.96 -12.75 35.82
C GLY A 434 34.99 -13.48 34.98
N ASP A 435 34.60 -13.94 33.79
CA ASP A 435 35.46 -14.75 32.92
C ASP A 435 36.57 -13.89 32.36
N SER A 436 37.65 -13.86 33.10
CA SER A 436 38.96 -13.46 32.65
C SER A 436 39.69 -14.73 32.21
N ASP A 437 39.70 -14.94 30.93
CA ASP A 437 40.50 -16.00 30.29
C ASP A 437 41.93 -15.88 30.73
N SER A 438 42.44 -16.91 31.40
CA SER A 438 43.78 -17.00 31.91
C SER A 438 44.70 -17.66 30.89
N GLY A 439 45.54 -16.86 30.30
CA GLY A 439 46.92 -17.23 30.03
C GLY A 439 47.24 -17.91 28.71
N SER A 440 47.68 -17.13 27.77
CA SER A 440 48.87 -17.43 26.97
C SER A 440 49.34 -16.16 26.27
N ASP A 441 50.60 -15.87 26.46
CA ASP A 441 51.41 -14.79 25.88
C ASP A 441 51.25 -14.72 24.37
N THR A 442 50.36 -13.87 23.90
CA THR A 442 50.30 -13.28 22.56
C THR A 442 49.36 -12.09 22.62
N THR A 443 49.75 -10.95 22.12
CA THR A 443 48.90 -9.79 21.85
C THR A 443 47.70 -10.26 21.02
N SER A 444 46.55 -10.50 21.65
CA SER A 444 45.35 -10.88 20.96
C SER A 444 44.41 -9.68 20.94
N GLU A 445 44.26 -9.10 19.75
CA GLU A 445 43.14 -8.24 19.43
C GLU A 445 41.93 -9.16 19.24
N SER A 446 40.91 -9.03 20.11
CA SER A 446 39.64 -9.69 19.91
C SER A 446 38.62 -8.65 19.51
N SER A 447 38.04 -8.76 18.30
CA SER A 447 36.92 -8.00 17.86
C SER A 447 35.65 -8.88 17.91
N SER A 448 34.60 -8.41 18.55
CA SER A 448 33.29 -9.03 18.52
C SER A 448 32.29 -8.02 17.92
N SER A 449 31.54 -8.41 16.90
CA SER A 449 30.45 -7.61 16.34
C SER A 449 29.11 -8.27 16.66
N THR A 450 28.15 -7.46 17.07
CA THR A 450 26.76 -7.87 17.30
C THR A 450 25.87 -6.92 16.54
N SER A 451 25.04 -7.46 15.63
CA SER A 451 24.04 -6.69 14.87
C SER A 451 22.65 -6.99 15.40
N SER A 452 21.82 -5.97 15.54
CA SER A 452 20.41 -6.09 15.98
C SER A 452 19.53 -5.14 15.17
N GLU A 453 18.42 -5.65 14.64
CA GLU A 453 17.43 -4.87 13.86
C GLU A 453 16.32 -4.32 14.75
N TYR A 454 15.86 -3.12 14.47
CA TYR A 454 14.80 -2.43 15.19
C TYR A 454 13.86 -1.72 14.23
N TYR A 455 12.55 -1.73 14.52
CA TYR A 455 11.61 -0.87 13.80
C TYR A 455 11.69 0.57 14.30
N TYR A 456 11.55 1.56 13.42
CA TYR A 456 11.41 2.96 13.81
C TYR A 456 10.18 3.21 14.66
N PHE A 457 9.11 2.45 14.43
CA PHE A 457 7.90 2.40 15.25
C PHE A 457 7.30 0.99 15.18
N ALA A 458 6.64 0.57 16.25
CA ALA A 458 6.00 -0.75 16.28
C ALA A 458 4.95 -0.89 15.16
N PRO A 459 4.89 -2.02 14.44
CA PRO A 459 3.81 -2.33 13.51
C PRO A 459 2.44 -2.09 14.14
N PHE A 460 1.49 -1.54 13.38
CA PHE A 460 0.18 -1.17 13.90
C PHE A 460 -0.93 -1.40 12.87
N MET A 461 -2.16 -1.59 13.35
CA MET A 461 -3.35 -1.61 12.50
C MET A 461 -3.83 -0.17 12.28
N TYR A 462 -3.96 0.22 11.02
CA TYR A 462 -4.78 1.37 10.64
C TYR A 462 -6.20 0.91 10.39
N ARG A 463 -7.20 1.62 10.91
CA ARG A 463 -8.62 1.26 10.87
C ARG A 463 -9.46 2.48 10.53
N ASP A 464 -10.39 2.32 9.59
CA ASP A 464 -11.46 3.29 9.35
C ASP A 464 -12.68 2.92 10.20
N GLU A 465 -12.79 3.55 11.37
CA GLU A 465 -13.83 3.21 12.36
C GLU A 465 -15.25 3.51 11.85
N GLU A 466 -15.44 4.47 10.94
CA GLU A 466 -16.75 4.77 10.36
C GLU A 466 -17.19 3.67 9.40
N SER A 467 -16.27 3.23 8.55
CA SER A 467 -16.51 2.11 7.65
C SER A 467 -16.76 0.80 8.42
N ILE A 468 -15.92 0.51 9.41
CA ILE A 468 -16.05 -0.71 10.24
C ILE A 468 -17.40 -0.73 10.95
N LYS A 469 -17.82 0.39 11.52
CA LYS A 469 -19.14 0.50 12.17
C LYS A 469 -20.30 0.23 11.20
N LYS A 470 -20.15 0.60 9.92
CA LYS A 470 -21.20 0.48 8.91
C LYS A 470 -21.22 -0.87 8.22
N TYR A 471 -20.06 -1.42 7.91
CA TYR A 471 -19.94 -2.61 7.05
C TYR A 471 -19.34 -3.83 7.76
N GLY A 472 -18.73 -3.68 8.94
CA GLY A 472 -17.92 -4.71 9.58
C GLY A 472 -16.44 -4.60 9.21
N GLU A 473 -15.64 -5.52 9.71
CA GLU A 473 -14.19 -5.56 9.47
C GLU A 473 -13.85 -6.22 8.13
N TYR A 474 -13.09 -5.52 7.29
CA TYR A 474 -12.60 -5.98 5.99
C TYR A 474 -11.09 -5.67 5.90
N PRO A 475 -10.23 -6.62 6.31
CA PRO A 475 -8.79 -6.43 6.30
C PRO A 475 -8.23 -6.42 4.87
N ALA A 476 -7.35 -5.46 4.59
CA ALA A 476 -6.51 -5.43 3.40
C ALA A 476 -5.25 -6.26 3.59
N GLU A 477 -4.55 -6.57 2.50
CA GLU A 477 -3.19 -7.10 2.55
C GLU A 477 -2.28 -6.18 3.36
N PRO A 478 -1.28 -6.70 4.10
CA PRO A 478 -0.35 -5.88 4.87
C PRO A 478 0.32 -4.82 3.99
N PHE A 479 0.35 -3.59 4.49
CA PHE A 479 1.10 -2.49 3.90
C PHE A 479 2.48 -2.44 4.57
N GLU A 480 3.46 -3.05 3.92
CA GLU A 480 4.85 -3.06 4.33
C GLU A 480 5.65 -2.11 3.44
N ASP A 481 6.30 -1.11 4.06
CA ASP A 481 7.11 -0.14 3.33
C ASP A 481 8.22 0.39 4.24
N GLY A 482 9.45 -0.10 3.99
CA GLY A 482 10.66 0.23 4.74
C GLY A 482 11.03 1.71 4.75
N ARG A 483 10.50 2.52 3.83
CA ARG A 483 10.79 3.96 3.72
C ARG A 483 10.17 4.80 4.84
N PHE A 484 9.17 4.28 5.53
CA PHE A 484 8.49 5.01 6.59
C PHE A 484 9.22 4.87 7.92
N SER A 485 9.96 5.91 8.30
CA SER A 485 10.54 6.07 9.63
C SER A 485 9.63 6.84 10.62
N ASP A 486 8.56 7.48 10.12
CA ASP A 486 7.55 8.19 10.90
C ASP A 486 6.18 7.53 10.80
N LYS A 487 5.60 7.23 11.96
CA LYS A 487 4.28 6.59 12.06
C LYS A 487 3.15 7.41 11.44
N ASN A 488 3.17 8.75 11.59
CA ASN A 488 2.09 9.60 11.08
C ASN A 488 2.10 9.65 9.55
N SER A 489 3.29 9.70 8.96
CA SER A 489 3.45 9.65 7.51
C SER A 489 2.93 8.31 6.95
N MET A 490 3.18 7.21 7.65
CA MET A 490 2.65 5.90 7.26
C MET A 490 1.12 5.83 7.40
N ILE A 491 0.53 6.47 8.41
CA ILE A 491 -0.93 6.56 8.55
C ILE A 491 -1.56 7.28 7.36
N GLU A 492 -0.98 8.40 6.91
CA GLU A 492 -1.50 9.12 5.74
C GLU A 492 -1.40 8.28 4.45
N ALA A 493 -0.31 7.53 4.30
CA ALA A 493 -0.18 6.60 3.19
C ALA A 493 -1.17 5.41 3.29
N ALA A 494 -1.40 4.87 4.49
CA ALA A 494 -2.33 3.78 4.72
C ALA A 494 -3.77 4.12 4.32
N LYS A 495 -4.18 5.39 4.46
CA LYS A 495 -5.49 5.86 3.99
C LYS A 495 -5.71 5.65 2.49
N THR A 496 -4.64 5.68 1.72
CA THR A 496 -4.70 5.46 0.26
C THR A 496 -4.66 3.98 -0.13
N LYS A 497 -4.32 3.09 0.81
CA LYS A 497 -4.20 1.65 0.58
C LYS A 497 -5.47 0.87 0.90
N ILE A 498 -6.44 1.50 1.53
CA ILE A 498 -7.74 0.92 1.81
C ILE A 498 -8.83 1.58 0.97
N GLN A 499 -9.89 0.83 0.71
CA GLN A 499 -11.11 1.32 0.08
C GLN A 499 -12.27 1.18 1.08
N PRO A 500 -12.48 2.19 1.97
CA PRO A 500 -13.38 2.06 3.11
C PRO A 500 -14.86 2.10 2.72
N GLN A 501 -15.17 2.30 1.45
CA GLN A 501 -16.53 2.31 0.93
C GLN A 501 -16.65 1.45 -0.32
N PRO A 502 -17.81 0.83 -0.57
CA PRO A 502 -18.06 0.13 -1.82
C PRO A 502 -17.82 1.04 -3.04
N ALA A 503 -17.21 0.48 -4.07
CA ALA A 503 -17.05 1.19 -5.33
C ALA A 503 -18.45 1.47 -5.91
N LEU A 504 -18.67 2.70 -6.36
CA LEU A 504 -19.92 3.10 -6.99
C LEU A 504 -19.67 3.40 -8.46
N SER A 505 -20.35 2.70 -9.34
CA SER A 505 -20.45 3.06 -10.75
C SER A 505 -21.86 3.44 -11.11
N VAL A 506 -21.99 4.45 -11.97
CA VAL A 506 -23.27 4.91 -12.49
C VAL A 506 -23.27 4.73 -14.00
N GLU A 507 -24.16 3.88 -14.50
CA GLU A 507 -24.39 3.72 -15.92
C GLU A 507 -25.64 4.48 -16.31
N VAL A 508 -25.52 5.36 -17.30
CA VAL A 508 -26.61 6.18 -17.79
C VAL A 508 -26.88 5.84 -19.24
N THR A 509 -28.11 5.41 -19.53
CA THR A 509 -28.58 5.18 -20.89
C THR A 509 -29.24 6.45 -21.41
N THR A 510 -28.68 7.00 -22.50
CA THR A 510 -29.20 8.23 -23.12
C THR A 510 -30.14 7.89 -24.27
N TYR A 511 -30.92 8.88 -24.74
CA TYR A 511 -31.60 8.75 -26.02
C TYR A 511 -30.58 8.70 -27.19
N SER A 512 -30.98 8.13 -28.32
CA SER A 512 -30.18 8.06 -29.53
C SER A 512 -29.63 9.45 -29.94
N HIS A 513 -28.39 9.48 -30.48
CA HIS A 513 -27.65 10.66 -30.93
C HIS A 513 -26.87 11.48 -29.90
N PHE A 514 -26.82 11.07 -28.65
CA PHE A 514 -25.87 11.69 -27.71
C PHE A 514 -24.44 11.28 -28.06
N LYS A 515 -23.54 12.27 -28.29
CA LYS A 515 -22.11 12.02 -28.45
C LYS A 515 -21.41 12.25 -27.12
N PRO A 516 -20.94 11.21 -26.42
CA PRO A 516 -20.20 11.37 -25.19
C PRO A 516 -18.82 11.97 -25.44
N ILE A 517 -18.28 12.65 -24.45
CA ILE A 517 -16.92 13.19 -24.45
C ILE A 517 -16.16 12.53 -23.32
N ALA A 518 -15.02 11.90 -23.62
CA ALA A 518 -14.15 11.32 -22.62
C ALA A 518 -13.66 12.40 -21.64
N GLY A 519 -13.80 12.14 -20.34
CA GLY A 519 -13.38 13.09 -19.29
C GLY A 519 -14.32 14.29 -19.11
N ASP A 520 -15.53 14.27 -19.69
CA ASP A 520 -16.53 15.34 -19.44
C ASP A 520 -17.06 15.24 -18.00
N MET A 521 -17.07 16.36 -17.30
CA MET A 521 -17.74 16.52 -16.01
C MET A 521 -19.21 16.85 -16.26
N ILE A 522 -20.03 15.81 -16.44
CA ILE A 522 -21.43 15.95 -16.79
C ILE A 522 -22.27 16.28 -15.57
N HIS A 523 -23.14 17.28 -15.71
CA HIS A 523 -24.15 17.60 -14.71
C HIS A 523 -25.33 16.62 -14.79
N ILE A 524 -25.58 15.89 -13.68
CA ILE A 524 -26.67 14.93 -13.58
C ILE A 524 -27.80 15.50 -12.72
N MET A 525 -29.03 15.33 -13.20
CA MET A 525 -30.23 15.64 -12.42
C MET A 525 -31.24 14.50 -12.46
N VAL A 526 -31.53 13.95 -11.27
CA VAL A 526 -32.65 13.00 -11.07
C VAL A 526 -33.60 13.58 -10.03
N LYS A 527 -34.64 14.28 -10.50
CA LYS A 527 -35.54 15.05 -9.64
C LYS A 527 -36.28 14.22 -8.60
N GLU A 528 -36.74 13.02 -8.98
CA GLU A 528 -37.45 12.13 -8.08
C GLU A 528 -36.60 11.65 -6.89
N GLN A 529 -35.31 11.59 -7.08
CA GLN A 529 -34.36 11.19 -6.05
C GLN A 529 -33.62 12.37 -5.44
N SER A 530 -33.92 13.60 -5.86
CA SER A 530 -33.22 14.85 -5.42
C SER A 530 -31.71 14.80 -5.65
N ILE A 531 -31.24 14.05 -6.65
CA ILE A 531 -29.84 13.98 -7.03
C ILE A 531 -29.54 15.10 -8.00
N CYS A 532 -28.52 15.90 -7.67
CA CYS A 532 -27.99 16.98 -8.49
C CYS A 532 -26.47 17.03 -8.25
N THR A 533 -25.69 16.46 -9.16
CA THR A 533 -24.22 16.32 -9.00
C THR A 533 -23.52 16.41 -10.34
N ASN A 534 -22.21 16.68 -10.30
CA ASN A 534 -21.34 16.61 -11.47
C ASN A 534 -20.48 15.36 -11.38
N GLU A 535 -20.53 14.55 -12.41
CA GLU A 535 -19.81 13.27 -12.45
C GLU A 535 -18.96 13.16 -13.70
N ALA A 536 -17.81 12.53 -13.57
CA ALA A 536 -16.84 12.37 -14.66
C ALA A 536 -17.22 11.19 -15.57
N VAL A 537 -17.23 11.40 -16.87
CA VAL A 537 -17.34 10.33 -17.87
C VAL A 537 -16.04 9.55 -17.90
N VAL A 538 -16.10 8.30 -17.43
CA VAL A 538 -14.96 7.37 -17.41
C VAL A 538 -15.09 6.24 -18.41
N GLY A 539 -16.27 6.05 -19.01
CA GLY A 539 -16.48 5.07 -20.05
C GLY A 539 -17.76 5.35 -20.83
N PHE A 540 -17.86 4.77 -22.02
CA PHE A 540 -19.10 4.81 -22.81
C PHE A 540 -19.12 3.74 -23.91
N ASN A 541 -20.35 3.33 -24.29
CA ASN A 541 -20.66 2.65 -25.52
C ASN A 541 -21.46 3.60 -26.41
N TRP A 542 -20.84 4.15 -27.45
CA TRP A 542 -21.42 5.15 -28.32
C TRP A 542 -21.86 4.56 -29.65
N TYR A 543 -23.13 4.72 -30.00
CA TYR A 543 -23.78 4.25 -31.25
C TYR A 543 -24.03 5.43 -32.20
N PRO A 544 -23.04 5.90 -32.96
CA PRO A 544 -23.16 7.13 -33.76
C PRO A 544 -24.12 7.03 -34.95
N TYR A 545 -24.43 5.83 -35.43
CA TYR A 545 -25.23 5.58 -36.62
C TYR A 545 -26.60 4.95 -36.33
N SER A 546 -26.77 4.33 -35.16
CA SER A 546 -28.01 3.66 -34.82
C SER A 546 -29.10 4.67 -34.47
N ALA A 547 -30.31 4.42 -35.01
CA ALA A 547 -31.52 5.13 -34.60
C ALA A 547 -32.23 4.45 -33.40
N THR A 548 -31.87 3.20 -33.14
CA THR A 548 -32.55 2.33 -32.16
C THR A 548 -31.70 2.07 -30.91
N ASN A 549 -30.39 1.91 -31.08
CA ASN A 549 -29.50 1.63 -29.95
C ASN A 549 -29.12 2.92 -29.25
N PRO A 550 -29.42 3.03 -27.95
CA PRO A 550 -29.04 4.18 -27.16
C PRO A 550 -27.55 4.15 -26.82
N THR A 551 -26.95 5.34 -26.62
CA THR A 551 -25.60 5.45 -26.06
C THR A 551 -25.66 5.23 -24.55
N SER A 552 -24.78 4.40 -24.00
CA SER A 552 -24.56 4.29 -22.56
C SER A 552 -23.29 5.02 -22.15
N VAL A 553 -23.34 5.67 -20.99
CA VAL A 553 -22.23 6.42 -20.41
C VAL A 553 -21.97 5.92 -19.01
N THR A 554 -20.74 5.53 -18.73
CA THR A 554 -20.27 5.15 -17.39
C THR A 554 -19.65 6.36 -16.73
N LEU A 555 -20.14 6.65 -15.53
CA LEU A 555 -19.72 7.79 -14.74
C LEU A 555 -18.99 7.30 -13.50
N ASN A 556 -17.87 7.93 -13.17
CA ASN A 556 -17.18 7.72 -11.91
C ASN A 556 -17.71 8.74 -10.91
N SER A 557 -18.52 8.29 -9.96
CA SER A 557 -19.02 9.15 -8.90
C SER A 557 -18.06 9.12 -7.72
N ASN A 558 -17.81 10.30 -7.15
CA ASN A 558 -17.24 10.39 -5.82
C ASN A 558 -18.30 9.82 -4.85
N SER A 559 -18.07 8.59 -4.41
CA SER A 559 -19.04 7.75 -3.68
C SER A 559 -19.69 8.42 -2.45
N GLN A 560 -19.04 9.43 -1.87
CA GLN A 560 -19.50 10.11 -0.66
C GLN A 560 -20.87 10.78 -0.86
N ASN A 561 -21.09 11.52 -1.92
CA ASN A 561 -22.33 12.31 -2.08
C ASN A 561 -23.59 11.45 -2.28
N ILE A 562 -23.51 10.35 -3.05
CA ILE A 562 -24.67 9.48 -3.34
C ILE A 562 -24.92 8.49 -2.20
N LEU A 563 -23.86 7.97 -1.59
CA LEU A 563 -23.97 7.11 -0.40
C LEU A 563 -24.52 7.88 0.81
N ASP A 564 -24.09 9.12 1.03
CA ASP A 564 -24.61 9.98 2.09
C ASP A 564 -26.08 10.34 1.85
N TYR A 565 -26.48 10.57 0.60
CA TYR A 565 -27.87 10.77 0.23
C TYR A 565 -28.73 9.52 0.50
N GLN A 566 -28.26 8.33 0.08
CA GLN A 566 -29.00 7.08 0.35
C GLN A 566 -29.07 6.76 1.84
N HIS A 567 -27.98 7.00 2.58
CA HIS A 567 -27.98 6.86 4.02
C HIS A 567 -28.97 7.83 4.68
N SER A 568 -28.94 9.10 4.31
CA SER A 568 -29.87 10.11 4.80
C SER A 568 -31.34 9.73 4.49
N ARG A 569 -31.60 9.19 3.30
CA ARG A 569 -32.91 8.72 2.92
C ARG A 569 -33.34 7.49 3.73
N GLN A 570 -32.42 6.55 3.99
CA GLN A 570 -32.72 5.35 4.80
C GLN A 570 -32.97 5.71 6.26
N VAL A 571 -32.23 6.68 6.80
CA VAL A 571 -32.48 7.24 8.13
C VAL A 571 -33.84 7.94 8.16
N ALA A 572 -34.13 8.81 7.20
CA ALA A 572 -35.41 9.50 7.11
C ALA A 572 -36.61 8.52 6.96
N LEU A 573 -36.44 7.45 6.19
CA LEU A 573 -37.47 6.39 6.05
C LEU A 573 -37.65 5.63 7.37
N THR A 574 -36.58 5.32 8.06
CA THR A 574 -36.61 4.65 9.36
C THR A 574 -37.29 5.54 10.41
N ASP A 575 -36.97 6.83 10.41
CA ASP A 575 -37.60 7.81 11.30
C ASP A 575 -39.09 7.99 10.99
N ALA A 576 -39.46 8.04 9.72
CA ALA A 576 -40.86 8.09 9.30
C ALA A 576 -41.64 6.82 9.72
N ILE A 577 -41.06 5.63 9.56
CA ILE A 577 -41.66 4.36 10.03
C ILE A 577 -41.79 4.37 11.56
N ASN A 578 -40.78 4.85 12.28
CA ASN A 578 -40.81 4.92 13.75
C ASN A 578 -41.85 5.96 14.23
N SER A 579 -42.00 7.10 13.53
CA SER A 579 -43.02 8.09 13.81
C SER A 579 -44.44 7.50 13.60
N VAL A 580 -44.66 6.83 12.48
CA VAL A 580 -45.93 6.15 12.20
C VAL A 580 -46.23 5.07 13.24
N ARG A 581 -45.24 4.30 13.68
CA ARG A 581 -45.39 3.32 14.76
C ARG A 581 -45.76 3.98 16.08
N GLN A 582 -45.11 5.09 16.44
CA GLN A 582 -45.41 5.84 17.67
C GLN A 582 -46.83 6.42 17.64
N ASP A 583 -47.24 6.97 16.51
CA ASP A 583 -48.58 7.54 16.36
C ASP A 583 -49.66 6.45 16.36
N ALA A 584 -49.40 5.29 15.75
CA ALA A 584 -50.28 4.12 15.86
C ALA A 584 -50.38 3.64 17.33
N GLN A 585 -49.26 3.64 18.04
CA GLN A 585 -49.23 3.24 19.45
C GLN A 585 -49.98 4.21 20.37
N LYS A 586 -49.83 5.52 20.15
CA LYS A 586 -50.62 6.57 20.84
C LYS A 586 -52.10 6.45 20.51
N SER A 587 -52.46 6.15 19.26
CA SER A 587 -53.86 5.92 18.87
C SER A 587 -54.46 4.68 19.53
N ILE A 588 -53.68 3.61 19.68
CA ILE A 588 -54.08 2.39 20.42
C ILE A 588 -54.27 2.68 21.89
N GLU A 589 -53.36 3.44 22.50
CA GLU A 589 -53.44 3.85 23.90
C GLU A 589 -54.66 4.77 24.17
N ALA A 590 -54.89 5.77 23.31
CA ALA A 590 -56.05 6.64 23.35
C ALA A 590 -57.38 5.84 23.17
N SER A 591 -57.41 4.87 22.29
CA SER A 591 -58.56 3.96 22.11
C SER A 591 -58.77 3.08 23.31
N SER A 592 -57.71 2.61 23.98
CA SER A 592 -57.81 1.81 25.20
C SER A 592 -58.31 2.63 26.39
N GLN A 593 -57.90 3.91 26.50
CA GLN A 593 -58.42 4.84 27.51
C GLN A 593 -59.90 5.21 27.26
N ALA A 594 -60.29 5.41 25.99
CA ALA A 594 -61.67 5.67 25.63
C ALA A 594 -62.60 4.43 25.90
N ASN A 595 -62.06 3.22 25.74
CA ASN A 595 -62.80 1.97 26.04
C ASN A 595 -62.92 1.69 27.56
N GLN A 596 -62.08 2.26 28.41
CA GLN A 596 -62.28 2.25 29.85
C GLN A 596 -63.43 3.16 30.32
N ILE A 597 -63.84 4.12 29.49
CA ILE A 597 -64.90 5.08 29.79
C ILE A 597 -66.25 4.66 29.15
N GLY A 598 -66.28 3.77 28.16
CA GLY A 598 -67.52 3.28 27.52
C GLY A 598 -67.41 1.87 26.98
N GLY A 599 -67.98 0.92 27.70
CA GLY A 599 -67.84 -0.51 27.47
C GLY A 599 -68.34 -1.02 26.12
N ASP A 600 -67.52 -1.10 25.12
CA ASP A 600 -67.82 -1.92 23.91
C ASP A 600 -66.62 -2.79 23.51
N LYS A 601 -66.61 -4.03 23.97
CA LYS A 601 -65.58 -5.04 23.75
C LYS A 601 -65.43 -5.49 22.29
N LYS A 602 -66.33 -5.16 21.39
CA LYS A 602 -66.31 -5.67 20.02
C LYS A 602 -65.36 -4.90 19.07
N LEU A 603 -65.13 -3.62 19.32
CA LEU A 603 -64.21 -2.81 18.51
C LEU A 603 -62.75 -3.19 18.73
N PHE A 604 -62.42 -3.63 19.91
CA PHE A 604 -61.05 -3.99 20.35
C PHE A 604 -60.56 -5.30 19.72
N THR A 605 -61.44 -6.23 19.39
CA THR A 605 -61.05 -7.49 18.78
C THR A 605 -60.76 -7.32 17.29
N TRP A 606 -61.48 -6.44 16.61
CA TRP A 606 -61.26 -6.15 15.19
C TRP A 606 -59.95 -5.40 14.92
N LEU A 607 -59.57 -4.45 15.76
CA LEU A 607 -58.30 -3.71 15.67
C LEU A 607 -57.05 -4.58 15.93
N LYS A 608 -57.18 -5.61 16.77
CA LYS A 608 -56.08 -6.56 17.03
C LYS A 608 -55.82 -7.50 15.85
N GLU A 609 -56.82 -7.83 15.06
CA GLU A 609 -56.67 -8.70 13.86
C GLU A 609 -56.09 -7.95 12.65
N TYR A 610 -56.16 -6.61 12.64
CA TYR A 610 -55.66 -5.78 11.52
C TYR A 610 -54.25 -5.21 11.76
N ALA A 611 -53.72 -5.26 12.97
CA ALA A 611 -52.40 -4.71 13.38
C ALA A 611 -51.32 -5.79 13.63
N GLY A 612 -51.62 -7.06 13.32
CA GLY A 612 -50.73 -8.19 13.47
C GLY A 612 -49.84 -8.46 12.26
#